data_63d48cb99ef0ef11399d2fea6b103fec
#
_entry.id   63d48cb99ef0ef11399d2fea6b103fec
#
_cell.length_a   1.000
_cell.length_b   1.000
_cell.length_c   1.000
_cell.angle_alpha   90.00
_cell.angle_beta   90.00
_cell.angle_gamma   90.00
#
_symmetry.space_group_name_H-M   'P 1'
#
loop_
_entity.id
_entity.type
_entity.pdbx_description
1 polymer ?
#
loop_
_entity_poly.entity_id
_entity_poly.type
_entity_poly.pdbx_seq_one_letter_code
_entity_poly.pdbx_strand_id
1 'polypeptide(L)'
;GNRLKPQRPGWLSILFQLQGVVTVDPDGKNAKGRWYGMGMEAKPTVSLHEGDLRQTWINGVYENEYVKEDGKWKIKKLHFNLTFRTPYEDGWLKVPVVGQNGPDPVVKPDAPSTSYAPYPSGYCVPVHFKHPVTGK
;
A
#
# COMPACT_ATOMS: atom_id res chain seq x y z
N GLY A 1 4.22 -23.03 -10.79
CA GLY A 1 4.99 -22.12 -9.94
C GLY A 1 5.07 -20.76 -10.61
N ASN A 2 4.57 -19.70 -9.98
CA ASN A 2 4.71 -18.33 -10.45
C ASN A 2 6.20 -17.97 -10.43
N ARG A 3 6.85 -18.03 -11.58
CA ARG A 3 8.18 -17.45 -11.73
C ARG A 3 8.03 -15.94 -11.67
N LEU A 4 8.64 -15.32 -10.67
CA LEU A 4 8.79 -13.88 -10.63
C LEU A 4 9.43 -13.45 -11.96
N LYS A 5 8.73 -12.61 -12.70
CA LYS A 5 9.30 -12.07 -13.94
C LYS A 5 10.49 -11.20 -13.54
N PRO A 6 11.61 -11.27 -14.26
CA PRO A 6 12.73 -10.38 -13.99
C PRO A 6 12.29 -8.93 -14.15
N GLN A 7 12.82 -8.06 -13.31
CA GLN A 7 12.57 -6.62 -13.44
C GLN A 7 13.09 -6.14 -14.79
N ARG A 8 12.29 -5.32 -15.44
CA ARG A 8 12.70 -4.69 -16.70
C ARG A 8 13.72 -3.58 -16.41
N PRO A 9 14.73 -3.37 -17.27
CA PRO A 9 15.62 -2.22 -17.14
C PRO A 9 14.82 -0.90 -17.00
N GLY A 10 15.24 -0.03 -16.09
CA GLY A 10 14.55 1.23 -15.81
C GLY A 10 13.31 1.11 -14.91
N TRP A 11 12.90 -0.09 -14.51
CA TRP A 11 11.80 -0.28 -13.57
C TRP A 11 12.32 -0.50 -12.15
N LEU A 12 11.77 0.25 -11.22
CA LEU A 12 11.96 0.09 -9.79
C LEU A 12 10.58 0.10 -9.12
N SER A 13 10.32 -0.83 -8.23
CA SER A 13 9.14 -0.78 -7.36
C SER A 13 9.53 -1.39 -6.02
N ILE A 14 9.71 -0.53 -5.05
CA ILE A 14 10.08 -0.92 -3.68
C ILE A 14 9.06 -0.30 -2.74
N LEU A 15 8.47 -1.11 -1.88
CA LEU A 15 7.58 -0.66 -0.84
C LEU A 15 7.96 -1.35 0.47
N PHE A 16 8.54 -0.58 1.37
CA PHE A 16 8.88 -1.05 2.70
C PHE A 16 7.64 -1.06 3.57
N GLN A 17 7.45 -2.14 4.30
CA GLN A 17 6.54 -2.17 5.45
C GLN A 17 7.39 -1.88 6.69
N LEU A 18 7.09 -0.77 7.33
CA LEU A 18 7.77 -0.35 8.56
C LEU A 18 7.21 -1.12 9.77
N GLN A 19 7.56 -0.71 10.97
CA GLN A 19 7.08 -1.36 12.19
C GLN A 19 5.56 -1.52 12.20
N GLY A 20 5.11 -2.72 12.53
CA GLY A 20 3.68 -3.06 12.55
C GLY A 20 3.14 -3.33 13.94
N VAL A 21 1.83 -3.21 14.06
CA VAL A 21 1.06 -3.68 15.21
C VAL A 21 0.14 -4.78 14.73
N VAL A 22 0.27 -5.96 15.34
CA VAL A 22 -0.57 -7.13 15.03
C VAL A 22 -1.38 -7.50 16.24
N THR A 23 -2.68 -7.64 16.06
CA THR A 23 -3.61 -8.13 17.07
C THR A 23 -4.20 -9.44 16.60
N VAL A 24 -4.01 -10.49 17.39
CA VAL A 24 -4.61 -11.80 17.14
C VAL A 24 -5.89 -11.91 17.97
N ASP A 25 -6.96 -12.37 17.34
CA ASP A 25 -8.24 -12.59 18.03
C ASP A 25 -8.10 -13.70 19.09
N PRO A 26 -8.93 -13.69 20.14
CA PRO A 26 -8.89 -14.70 21.22
C PRO A 26 -9.04 -16.14 20.72
N ASP A 27 -9.68 -16.37 19.56
CA ASP A 27 -9.83 -17.69 18.95
C ASP A 27 -8.54 -18.23 18.32
N GLY A 28 -7.51 -17.38 18.18
CA GLY A 28 -6.23 -17.71 17.55
C GLY A 28 -6.33 -17.99 16.05
N LYS A 29 -7.46 -17.70 15.42
CA LYS A 29 -7.73 -18.02 14.00
C LYS A 29 -7.74 -16.80 13.09
N ASN A 30 -8.00 -15.62 13.63
CA ASN A 30 -8.01 -14.37 12.89
C ASN A 30 -7.03 -13.39 13.49
N ALA A 31 -6.51 -12.48 12.65
CA ALA A 31 -5.65 -11.40 13.10
C ALA A 31 -5.85 -10.17 12.21
N LYS A 32 -5.57 -9.01 12.80
CA LYS A 32 -5.46 -7.74 12.08
C LYS A 32 -4.07 -7.19 12.23
N GLY A 33 -3.58 -6.50 11.22
CA GLY A 33 -2.26 -5.91 11.27
C GLY A 33 -2.19 -4.58 10.55
N ARG A 34 -1.52 -3.63 11.18
CA ARG A 34 -1.29 -2.29 10.68
C ARG A 34 0.20 -2.05 10.46
N TRP A 35 0.54 -1.50 9.31
CA TRP A 35 1.91 -1.06 8.99
C TRP A 35 1.89 0.25 8.24
N TYR A 36 2.86 1.10 8.51
CA TYR A 36 3.17 2.19 7.60
C TYR A 36 3.96 1.64 6.41
N GLY A 37 3.58 2.11 5.21
CA GLY A 37 4.29 1.80 3.97
C GLY A 37 5.00 3.04 3.45
N MET A 38 6.27 2.89 3.10
CA MET A 38 7.06 3.91 2.42
C MET A 38 7.78 3.26 1.25
N GLY A 39 7.72 3.89 0.09
CA GLY A 39 8.33 3.29 -1.09
C GLY A 39 8.75 4.28 -2.16
N MET A 40 9.42 3.71 -3.13
CA MET A 40 9.93 4.42 -4.31
C MET A 40 9.59 3.61 -5.55
N GLU A 41 9.18 4.31 -6.56
CA GLU A 41 8.97 3.71 -7.88
C GLU A 41 9.71 4.50 -8.94
N ALA A 42 10.25 3.80 -9.92
CA ALA A 42 10.71 4.38 -11.17
C ALA A 42 10.11 3.58 -12.33
N LYS A 43 9.61 4.29 -13.32
CA LYS A 43 9.03 3.68 -14.52
C LYS A 43 9.42 4.51 -15.73
N PRO A 44 9.74 3.87 -16.88
CA PRO A 44 9.84 4.59 -18.13
C PRO A 44 8.52 5.30 -18.43
N THR A 45 8.60 6.56 -18.83
CA THR A 45 7.41 7.30 -19.28
C THR A 45 7.08 6.93 -20.72
N VAL A 46 5.86 6.49 -20.94
CA VAL A 46 5.39 6.09 -22.27
C VAL A 46 5.14 7.30 -23.19
N SER A 47 5.18 8.53 -22.68
CA SER A 47 4.58 9.67 -23.38
C SER A 47 5.48 10.83 -23.73
N LEU A 48 6.73 10.90 -23.30
CA LEU A 48 7.49 12.17 -23.46
C LEU A 48 8.87 12.03 -24.05
N HIS A 49 9.49 11.12 -24.37
CA HIS A 49 10.75 10.77 -25.04
C HIS A 49 11.24 9.42 -24.51
N GLU A 50 11.66 8.59 -25.43
CA GLU A 50 12.24 7.30 -25.14
C GLU A 50 13.43 7.49 -24.19
N GLY A 51 13.31 7.02 -22.97
CA GLY A 51 14.35 7.15 -21.94
C GLY A 51 13.99 7.97 -20.71
N ASP A 52 12.91 8.75 -20.71
CA ASP A 52 12.49 9.49 -19.52
C ASP A 52 11.98 8.53 -18.45
N LEU A 53 12.60 8.56 -17.28
CA LEU A 53 12.18 7.83 -16.11
C LEU A 53 11.40 8.74 -15.18
N ARG A 54 10.20 8.30 -14.79
CA ARG A 54 9.49 8.96 -13.69
C ARG A 54 9.85 8.30 -12.37
N GLN A 55 10.26 9.11 -11.43
CA GLN A 55 10.48 8.73 -10.04
C GLN A 55 9.30 9.19 -9.21
N THR A 56 8.78 8.30 -8.36
CA THR A 56 7.71 8.65 -7.44
C THR A 56 8.00 8.15 -6.04
N TRP A 57 7.63 8.94 -5.06
CA TRP A 57 7.50 8.52 -3.68
C TRP A 57 6.08 8.02 -3.43
N ILE A 58 5.96 6.98 -2.64
CA ILE A 58 4.68 6.45 -2.19
C ILE A 58 4.69 6.29 -0.68
N ASN A 59 3.62 6.71 -0.03
CA ASN A 59 3.43 6.52 1.40
C ASN A 59 1.97 6.17 1.69
N GLY A 60 1.74 5.33 2.67
CA GLY A 60 0.40 4.96 3.08
C GLY A 60 0.39 4.03 4.28
N VAL A 61 -0.79 3.53 4.59
CA VAL A 61 -1.03 2.66 5.73
C VAL A 61 -1.70 1.38 5.26
N TYR A 62 -1.13 0.25 5.62
CA TYR A 62 -1.78 -1.05 5.51
C TYR A 62 -2.66 -1.31 6.73
N GLU A 63 -3.89 -1.71 6.50
CA GLU A 63 -4.80 -2.33 7.46
C GLU A 63 -5.24 -3.68 6.90
N ASN A 64 -4.50 -4.71 7.24
CA ASN A 64 -4.66 -6.04 6.69
C ASN A 64 -5.44 -6.94 7.63
N GLU A 65 -6.15 -7.89 7.05
CA GLU A 65 -6.77 -9.00 7.78
C GLU A 65 -6.11 -10.32 7.41
N TYR A 66 -5.95 -11.17 8.39
CA TYR A 66 -5.34 -12.49 8.26
C TYR A 66 -6.25 -13.56 8.80
N VAL A 67 -6.12 -14.76 8.27
CA VAL A 67 -6.79 -15.96 8.73
C VAL A 67 -5.79 -17.09 8.88
N LYS A 68 -5.97 -17.92 9.90
CA LYS A 68 -5.14 -19.11 10.10
C LYS A 68 -5.88 -20.33 9.57
N GLU A 69 -5.34 -20.95 8.53
CA GLU A 69 -5.86 -22.18 7.92
C GLU A 69 -4.74 -23.22 7.86
N ASP A 70 -5.03 -24.43 8.25
CA ASP A 70 -4.08 -25.56 8.28
C ASP A 70 -2.77 -25.21 9.02
N GLY A 71 -2.87 -24.48 10.13
CA GLY A 71 -1.75 -24.06 10.94
C GLY A 71 -0.92 -22.90 10.35
N LYS A 72 -1.28 -22.36 9.19
CA LYS A 72 -0.55 -21.30 8.49
C LYS A 72 -1.38 -20.04 8.43
N TRP A 73 -0.72 -18.89 8.66
CA TRP A 73 -1.33 -17.58 8.45
C TRP A 73 -1.36 -17.24 6.98
N LYS A 74 -2.52 -16.79 6.51
CA LYS A 74 -2.75 -16.32 5.15
C LYS A 74 -3.32 -14.90 5.18
N ILE A 75 -3.03 -14.13 4.16
CA ILE A 75 -3.67 -12.81 3.97
C ILE A 75 -5.09 -13.06 3.50
N LYS A 76 -6.07 -12.62 4.29
CA LYS A 76 -7.49 -12.61 3.95
C LYS A 76 -7.86 -11.35 3.19
N LYS A 77 -7.35 -10.21 3.64
CA LYS A 77 -7.57 -8.90 3.01
C LYS A 77 -6.29 -8.09 3.04
N LEU A 78 -5.84 -7.66 1.89
CA LEU A 78 -4.77 -6.67 1.75
C LEU A 78 -5.43 -5.31 1.50
N HIS A 79 -5.27 -4.38 2.42
CA HIS A 79 -5.85 -3.06 2.32
C HIS A 79 -4.79 -1.98 2.53
N PHE A 80 -4.44 -1.27 1.47
CA PHE A 80 -3.49 -0.18 1.48
C PHE A 80 -4.22 1.15 1.30
N ASN A 81 -4.13 2.00 2.31
CA ASN A 81 -4.66 3.36 2.28
C ASN A 81 -3.52 4.30 1.92
N LEU A 82 -3.55 4.82 0.71
CA LEU A 82 -2.53 5.72 0.21
C LEU A 82 -2.63 7.08 0.89
N THR A 83 -1.52 7.59 1.43
CA THR A 83 -1.44 8.96 1.96
C THR A 83 -1.03 9.91 0.85
N PHE A 84 0.03 9.58 0.12
CA PHE A 84 0.44 10.31 -1.07
C PHE A 84 1.20 9.39 -2.04
N ARG A 85 1.16 9.75 -3.30
CA ARG A 85 2.03 9.22 -4.35
C ARG A 85 2.43 10.37 -5.25
N THR A 86 3.64 10.84 -5.12
CA THR A 86 4.10 12.11 -5.67
C THR A 86 5.32 11.94 -6.56
N PRO A 87 5.46 12.71 -7.63
CA PRO A 87 6.72 12.79 -8.35
C PRO A 87 7.84 13.28 -7.43
N TYR A 88 9.03 12.75 -7.61
CA TYR A 88 10.19 13.12 -6.80
C TYR A 88 10.48 14.62 -6.85
N GLU A 89 10.39 15.21 -8.03
CA GLU A 89 10.72 16.61 -8.29
C GLU A 89 9.69 17.59 -7.73
N ASP A 90 8.41 17.19 -7.68
CA ASP A 90 7.32 18.07 -7.23
C ASP A 90 7.04 17.97 -5.74
N GLY A 91 7.20 16.76 -5.18
CA GLY A 91 6.86 16.49 -3.81
C GLY A 91 5.36 16.55 -3.51
N TRP A 92 4.98 16.11 -2.31
CA TRP A 92 3.57 15.98 -1.90
C TRP A 92 2.84 17.30 -1.67
N LEU A 93 3.57 18.41 -1.52
CA LEU A 93 2.95 19.73 -1.39
C LEU A 93 2.36 20.22 -2.70
N LYS A 94 3.04 19.99 -3.83
CA LYS A 94 2.60 20.45 -5.13
C LYS A 94 1.66 19.44 -5.80
N VAL A 95 2.04 18.16 -5.78
CA VAL A 95 1.32 17.09 -6.46
C VAL A 95 1.19 15.88 -5.52
N PRO A 96 0.20 15.89 -4.63
CA PRO A 96 0.07 14.82 -3.62
C PRO A 96 -0.27 13.46 -4.21
N VAL A 97 -0.90 13.40 -5.37
CA VAL A 97 -1.31 12.13 -5.99
C VAL A 97 -1.12 12.15 -7.50
N VAL A 98 -0.35 11.19 -7.98
CA VAL A 98 -0.22 10.90 -9.41
C VAL A 98 -0.50 9.43 -9.70
N GLY A 99 -1.00 9.16 -10.90
CA GLY A 99 -1.04 7.83 -11.49
C GLY A 99 -1.80 6.81 -10.64
N GLN A 100 -3.06 7.07 -10.35
CA GLN A 100 -3.95 5.99 -9.95
C GLN A 100 -4.11 5.07 -11.16
N ASN A 101 -3.50 3.90 -11.08
CA ASN A 101 -3.80 2.85 -12.03
C ASN A 101 -5.26 2.47 -11.82
N GLY A 102 -6.03 2.42 -12.90
CA GLY A 102 -7.35 1.80 -12.87
C GLY A 102 -7.25 0.34 -12.40
N PRO A 103 -8.38 -0.33 -12.21
CA PRO A 103 -8.39 -1.74 -11.83
C PRO A 103 -7.55 -2.55 -12.83
N ASP A 104 -6.78 -3.50 -12.31
CA ASP A 104 -6.00 -4.42 -13.14
C ASP A 104 -6.96 -5.15 -14.11
N PRO A 105 -6.71 -5.12 -15.42
CA PRO A 105 -7.59 -5.77 -16.38
C PRO A 105 -7.59 -7.30 -16.26
N VAL A 106 -6.56 -7.87 -15.66
CA VAL A 106 -6.39 -9.32 -15.51
C VAL A 106 -6.91 -9.81 -14.17
N VAL A 107 -6.65 -9.04 -13.10
CA VAL A 107 -7.09 -9.37 -11.74
C VAL A 107 -8.19 -8.39 -11.34
N LYS A 108 -9.44 -8.83 -11.43
CA LYS A 108 -10.57 -8.02 -10.99
C LYS A 108 -10.56 -7.92 -9.47
N PRO A 109 -10.82 -6.73 -8.90
CA PRO A 109 -10.96 -6.59 -7.46
C PRO A 109 -12.20 -7.34 -6.95
N ASP A 110 -12.08 -8.00 -5.80
CA ASP A 110 -13.18 -8.72 -5.15
C ASP A 110 -14.21 -7.77 -4.50
N ALA A 111 -13.83 -6.52 -4.29
CA ALA A 111 -14.68 -5.50 -3.69
C ALA A 111 -14.35 -4.11 -4.27
N PRO A 112 -15.29 -3.14 -4.19
CA PRO A 112 -15.01 -1.75 -4.54
C PRO A 112 -13.83 -1.20 -3.74
N SER A 113 -13.06 -0.31 -4.35
CA SER A 113 -12.01 0.44 -3.64
C SER A 113 -12.63 1.24 -2.49
N THR A 114 -11.95 1.27 -1.35
CA THR A 114 -12.37 2.10 -0.22
C THR A 114 -12.27 3.57 -0.58
N SER A 115 -13.12 4.40 0.01
CA SER A 115 -13.03 5.86 -0.10
C SER A 115 -11.61 6.32 0.18
N TYR A 116 -11.12 7.16 -0.69
CA TYR A 116 -9.76 7.60 -0.70
C TYR A 116 -9.69 9.09 -0.33
N ALA A 117 -8.94 9.38 0.71
CA ALA A 117 -8.75 10.75 1.19
C ALA A 117 -7.25 11.02 1.44
N PRO A 118 -6.48 11.28 0.37
CA PRO A 118 -5.05 11.49 0.47
C PRO A 118 -4.72 12.85 1.10
N TYR A 119 -3.43 13.08 1.37
CA TYR A 119 -2.93 14.41 1.70
C TYR A 119 -3.38 15.43 0.62
N PRO A 120 -3.83 16.64 1.00
CA PRO A 120 -3.80 17.26 2.33
C PRO A 120 -5.08 17.08 3.17
N SER A 121 -5.93 16.09 2.93
CA SER A 121 -7.22 15.94 3.60
C SER A 121 -7.15 15.85 5.13
N GLY A 122 -5.99 15.50 5.68
CA GLY A 122 -5.85 15.22 7.11
C GLY A 122 -6.52 13.92 7.57
N TYR A 123 -6.99 13.09 6.65
CA TYR A 123 -7.61 11.83 6.98
C TYR A 123 -6.63 10.88 7.67
N CYS A 124 -7.01 10.41 8.85
CA CYS A 124 -6.30 9.38 9.58
C CYS A 124 -7.00 8.04 9.40
N VAL A 125 -6.29 7.04 8.89
CA VAL A 125 -6.82 5.68 8.78
C VAL A 125 -7.14 5.15 10.19
N PRO A 126 -8.39 4.72 10.46
CA PRO A 126 -8.76 4.18 11.76
C PRO A 126 -7.85 3.03 12.19
N VAL A 127 -7.50 2.99 13.45
CA VAL A 127 -6.73 1.89 14.03
C VAL A 127 -7.64 0.76 14.48
N HIS A 128 -7.16 -0.48 14.37
CA HIS A 128 -7.93 -1.67 14.80
C HIS A 128 -7.67 -2.07 16.27
N PHE A 129 -6.81 -1.37 16.95
CA PHE A 129 -6.41 -1.65 18.35
C PHE A 129 -6.66 -0.45 19.25
N LYS A 130 -6.77 -0.72 20.53
CA LYS A 130 -6.91 0.32 21.56
C LYS A 130 -5.55 0.92 21.90
N HIS A 131 -5.57 2.18 22.32
CA HIS A 131 -4.35 2.82 22.77
C HIS A 131 -3.74 2.05 23.98
N PRO A 132 -2.46 1.66 23.92
CA PRO A 132 -1.88 0.71 24.90
C PRO A 132 -1.84 1.24 26.33
N VAL A 133 -1.86 2.56 26.51
CA VAL A 133 -1.81 3.18 27.85
C VAL A 133 -3.21 3.58 28.33
N THR A 134 -4.03 4.18 27.48
CA THR A 134 -5.34 4.72 27.88
C THR A 134 -6.49 3.74 27.69
N GLY A 135 -6.32 2.68 26.91
CA GLY A 135 -7.35 1.69 26.61
C GLY A 135 -8.51 2.21 25.75
N LYS A 136 -8.41 3.45 25.26
CA LYS A 136 -9.45 4.07 24.41
C LYS A 136 -9.17 3.86 22.95
#